data_86fbc779acfa7cf29616e199ee85c3b8
#
_entry.id   86fbc779acfa7cf29616e199ee85c3b8
#
_cell.length_a   1.000
_cell.length_b   1.000
_cell.length_c   1.000
_cell.angle_alpha   90.00
_cell.angle_beta   90.00
_cell.angle_gamma   90.00
#
_symmetry.space_group_name_H-M   'P 1'
#
loop_
_entity.id
_entity.type
_entity.pdbx_description
1 polymer ?
#
loop_
_entity_poly.entity_id
_entity_poly.type
_entity_poly.pdbx_seq_one_letter_code
_entity_poly.pdbx_strand_id
1 'polypeptide(L)'
;TACSGSAKETTEAESAAETTAEAAEESSAEETKEASGETLLMATTTSTDNTGLLDYLKPIFLEDTGIDLQWTAVGTGDAIQKAKDGEVDVILVHSKAKEEEFVESGYGVERFQVMYNDFVIVGPKDGPIAKTDDINAAFKQIMDEQLTFVSRGDNSGTHNKETGIWEKLGITDYESNPNYVSA
;
A
#
# COMPACT_ATOMS: atom_id res chain seq x y z
N THR A 1 52.64 41.67 6.18
CA THR A 1 53.99 41.28 6.49
C THR A 1 53.98 39.75 6.50
N ALA A 2 54.22 39.02 5.38
CA ALA A 2 55.54 38.60 4.87
C ALA A 2 56.25 37.67 5.87
N CYS A 3 56.74 36.55 5.60
CA CYS A 3 57.44 35.83 4.55
C CYS A 3 57.51 34.37 4.99
N SER A 4 57.37 33.39 4.17
CA SER A 4 58.31 32.82 3.18
C SER A 4 59.41 31.90 3.74
N GLY A 5 59.58 30.78 3.08
CA GLY A 5 60.82 29.98 3.04
C GLY A 5 60.52 28.50 3.33
N SER A 6 60.39 27.66 2.41
CA SER A 6 61.22 27.06 1.36
C SER A 6 62.18 25.97 1.85
N ALA A 7 61.92 24.83 1.30
CA ALA A 7 62.81 23.83 0.64
C ALA A 7 63.72 22.93 1.50
N LYS A 8 63.69 21.69 1.22
CA LYS A 8 64.54 20.79 0.41
C LYS A 8 64.74 19.45 1.06
N GLU A 9 64.38 18.41 0.33
CA GLU A 9 65.20 17.32 -0.26
C GLU A 9 66.09 16.53 0.77
N THR A 10 66.11 15.28 0.79
CA THR A 10 66.48 14.25 -0.21
C THR A 10 66.46 12.85 0.43
N THR A 11 66.09 11.88 -0.39
CA THR A 11 66.70 10.60 -0.76
C THR A 11 66.57 9.37 0.12
N GLU A 12 66.09 8.33 -0.59
CA GLU A 12 66.56 6.93 -0.74
C GLU A 12 66.60 6.06 0.55
N ALA A 13 66.22 4.85 0.54
CA ALA A 13 66.05 3.76 -0.42
C ALA A 13 65.53 2.53 0.30
N GLU A 14 64.81 1.72 -0.49
CA GLU A 14 64.92 0.27 -0.59
C GLU A 14 64.39 -0.66 0.50
N SER A 15 63.59 -1.54 0.02
CA SER A 15 63.53 -3.00 0.10
C SER A 15 62.19 -3.61 0.47
N ALA A 16 61.58 -4.13 -0.58
CA ALA A 16 60.87 -5.40 -0.75
C ALA A 16 60.38 -6.16 0.50
N ALA A 17 59.08 -6.40 0.52
CA ALA A 17 58.50 -7.73 0.76
C ALA A 17 57.09 -7.81 0.20
N GLU A 18 56.93 -8.61 -0.85
CA GLU A 18 55.67 -9.14 -1.34
C GLU A 18 54.91 -9.86 -0.23
N THR A 19 53.63 -9.54 -0.11
CA THR A 19 52.67 -10.51 0.39
C THR A 19 51.37 -10.28 -0.37
N THR A 20 51.16 -11.19 -1.30
CA THR A 20 49.89 -11.41 -2.02
C THR A 20 48.80 -11.69 -1.02
N ALA A 21 47.82 -10.78 -0.94
CA ALA A 21 46.51 -11.05 -0.39
C ALA A 21 45.55 -11.12 -1.58
N GLU A 22 45.23 -12.35 -1.92
CA GLU A 22 44.18 -12.78 -2.84
C GLU A 22 42.85 -12.29 -2.31
N ALA A 23 42.26 -11.24 -2.93
CA ALA A 23 40.90 -10.82 -2.72
C ALA A 23 40.06 -11.83 -3.49
N ALA A 24 39.35 -12.69 -2.75
CA ALA A 24 38.28 -13.50 -3.28
C ALA A 24 37.12 -12.54 -3.68
N GLU A 25 36.99 -12.33 -4.96
CA GLU A 25 35.75 -11.82 -5.55
C GLU A 25 34.69 -12.90 -5.37
N GLU A 26 33.86 -12.73 -4.37
CA GLU A 26 32.59 -13.43 -4.27
C GLU A 26 31.65 -12.84 -5.34
N SER A 27 31.72 -13.40 -6.54
CA SER A 27 30.74 -13.22 -7.59
C SER A 27 29.44 -13.88 -7.10
N SER A 28 28.53 -13.10 -6.54
CA SER A 28 27.17 -13.54 -6.43
C SER A 28 26.60 -13.62 -7.84
N ALA A 29 26.58 -14.82 -8.39
CA ALA A 29 25.80 -15.12 -9.57
C ALA A 29 24.32 -14.94 -9.19
N GLU A 30 23.72 -13.82 -9.55
CA GLU A 30 22.29 -13.69 -9.68
C GLU A 30 21.84 -14.72 -10.73
N GLU A 31 21.33 -15.84 -10.26
CA GLU A 31 20.58 -16.76 -11.11
C GLU A 31 19.29 -16.03 -11.52
N THR A 32 19.30 -15.38 -12.67
CA THR A 32 18.09 -14.96 -13.36
C THR A 32 17.31 -16.22 -13.69
N LYS A 33 16.24 -16.49 -12.92
CA LYS A 33 15.31 -17.59 -13.25
C LYS A 33 14.70 -17.29 -14.60
N GLU A 34 14.90 -18.21 -15.55
CA GLU A 34 14.17 -18.16 -16.82
C GLU A 34 12.68 -18.17 -16.53
N ALA A 35 11.92 -17.31 -17.24
CA ALA A 35 10.47 -17.25 -17.10
C ALA A 35 9.88 -18.65 -17.32
N SER A 36 9.12 -19.14 -16.34
CA SER A 36 8.50 -20.48 -16.37
C SER A 36 7.44 -20.62 -17.48
N GLY A 37 7.01 -19.50 -18.06
CA GLY A 37 5.89 -19.42 -19.00
C GLY A 37 4.52 -19.58 -18.33
N GLU A 38 4.48 -19.66 -17.00
CA GLU A 38 3.25 -19.71 -16.23
C GLU A 38 2.67 -18.30 -16.03
N THR A 39 1.35 -18.23 -16.02
CA THR A 39 0.61 -16.98 -15.78
C THR A 39 -0.22 -17.13 -14.53
N LEU A 40 -0.17 -16.13 -13.64
CA LEU A 40 -1.04 -16.01 -12.47
C LEU A 40 -2.11 -14.95 -12.75
N LEU A 41 -3.38 -15.37 -12.76
CA LEU A 41 -4.52 -14.48 -12.96
C LEU A 41 -5.04 -13.95 -11.63
N MET A 42 -5.06 -12.62 -11.47
CA MET A 42 -5.53 -11.97 -10.25
C MET A 42 -6.72 -11.04 -10.52
N ALA A 43 -7.69 -11.02 -9.62
CA ALA A 43 -8.66 -9.95 -9.57
C ALA A 43 -8.37 -9.02 -8.38
N THR A 44 -8.40 -7.72 -8.63
CA THR A 44 -8.15 -6.70 -7.60
C THR A 44 -9.17 -5.57 -7.72
N THR A 45 -9.04 -4.56 -6.85
CA THR A 45 -9.92 -3.40 -6.89
C THR A 45 -9.33 -2.26 -7.71
N THR A 46 -10.20 -1.45 -8.31
CA THR A 46 -9.78 -0.26 -9.07
C THR A 46 -8.99 0.73 -8.19
N SER A 47 -9.29 0.80 -6.89
CA SER A 47 -8.54 1.64 -5.96
C SER A 47 -7.11 1.14 -5.73
N THR A 48 -6.89 -0.17 -5.72
CA THR A 48 -5.56 -0.77 -5.61
C THR A 48 -4.78 -0.58 -6.92
N ASP A 49 -5.41 -0.84 -8.04
CA ASP A 49 -4.83 -0.68 -9.38
C ASP A 49 -4.36 0.77 -9.63
N ASN A 50 -5.21 1.75 -9.32
CA ASN A 50 -4.91 3.17 -9.49
C ASN A 50 -3.72 3.69 -8.67
N THR A 51 -3.20 2.90 -7.73
CA THR A 51 -1.98 3.27 -6.97
C THR A 51 -0.71 3.11 -7.80
N GLY A 52 -0.75 2.34 -8.89
CA GLY A 52 0.44 1.95 -9.66
C GLY A 52 1.32 0.91 -8.96
N LEU A 53 0.90 0.38 -7.80
CA LEU A 53 1.67 -0.60 -7.04
C LEU A 53 1.90 -1.88 -7.83
N LEU A 54 0.87 -2.38 -8.52
CA LEU A 54 0.95 -3.63 -9.27
C LEU A 54 1.86 -3.49 -10.50
N ASP A 55 1.81 -2.35 -11.19
CA ASP A 55 2.73 -2.04 -12.29
C ASP A 55 4.19 -2.05 -11.83
N TYR A 56 4.44 -1.53 -10.64
CA TYR A 56 5.78 -1.53 -10.04
C TYR A 56 6.22 -2.95 -9.62
N LEU A 57 5.34 -3.73 -9.03
CA LEU A 57 5.66 -5.07 -8.52
C LEU A 57 5.73 -6.15 -9.60
N LYS A 58 4.98 -6.02 -10.71
CA LYS A 58 4.91 -7.02 -11.77
C LYS A 58 6.29 -7.45 -12.31
N PRO A 59 7.18 -6.53 -12.72
CA PRO A 59 8.50 -6.95 -13.22
C PRO A 59 9.36 -7.62 -12.14
N ILE A 60 9.28 -7.19 -10.89
CA ILE A 60 10.00 -7.80 -9.78
C ILE A 60 9.49 -9.21 -9.51
N PHE A 61 8.17 -9.38 -9.51
CA PHE A 61 7.54 -10.69 -9.32
C PHE A 61 7.90 -11.68 -10.44
N LEU A 62 7.95 -11.20 -11.68
CA LEU A 62 8.39 -12.03 -12.81
C LEU A 62 9.85 -12.45 -12.66
N GLU A 63 10.74 -11.54 -12.26
CA GLU A 63 12.16 -11.82 -12.03
C GLU A 63 12.36 -12.82 -10.89
N ASP A 64 11.66 -12.62 -9.77
CA ASP A 64 11.79 -13.46 -8.59
C ASP A 64 11.20 -14.87 -8.78
N THR A 65 10.10 -15.00 -9.50
CA THR A 65 9.33 -16.25 -9.58
C THR A 65 9.36 -16.92 -10.95
N GLY A 66 9.60 -16.16 -12.01
CA GLY A 66 9.42 -16.62 -13.39
C GLY A 66 7.97 -16.66 -13.86
N ILE A 67 7.00 -16.16 -13.06
CA ILE A 67 5.56 -16.20 -13.33
C ILE A 67 5.09 -14.84 -13.83
N ASP A 68 4.35 -14.77 -14.94
CA ASP A 68 3.74 -13.54 -15.43
C ASP A 68 2.45 -13.24 -14.66
N LEU A 69 2.44 -12.16 -13.88
CA LEU A 69 1.25 -11.69 -13.17
C LEU A 69 0.36 -10.87 -14.10
N GLN A 70 -0.88 -11.31 -14.29
CA GLN A 70 -1.91 -10.56 -15.01
C GLN A 70 -3.09 -10.30 -14.09
N TRP A 71 -3.68 -9.09 -14.17
CA TRP A 71 -4.80 -8.76 -13.30
C TRP A 71 -5.92 -8.02 -14.02
N THR A 72 -7.10 -8.09 -13.42
CA THR A 72 -8.26 -7.28 -13.77
C THR A 72 -8.69 -6.46 -12.56
N ALA A 73 -8.97 -5.17 -12.77
CA ALA A 73 -9.38 -4.23 -11.74
C ALA A 73 -10.90 -4.00 -11.81
N VAL A 74 -11.61 -4.40 -10.74
CA VAL A 74 -13.08 -4.34 -10.64
C VAL A 74 -13.50 -3.94 -9.23
N GLY A 75 -14.78 -3.97 -8.90
CA GLY A 75 -15.26 -3.82 -7.52
C GLY A 75 -14.93 -5.06 -6.67
N THR A 76 -14.83 -4.90 -5.32
CA THR A 76 -14.55 -6.03 -4.41
C THR A 76 -15.54 -7.19 -4.61
N GLY A 77 -16.83 -6.90 -4.81
CA GLY A 77 -17.84 -7.93 -5.03
C GLY A 77 -17.61 -8.71 -6.31
N ASP A 78 -17.29 -8.00 -7.39
CA ASP A 78 -17.03 -8.60 -8.70
C ASP A 78 -15.72 -9.41 -8.70
N ALA A 79 -14.68 -8.93 -7.99
CA ALA A 79 -13.44 -9.68 -7.83
C ALA A 79 -13.66 -11.02 -7.12
N ILE A 80 -14.45 -11.01 -6.05
CA ILE A 80 -14.84 -12.24 -5.32
C ILE A 80 -15.70 -13.15 -6.20
N GLN A 81 -16.64 -12.58 -6.99
CA GLN A 81 -17.45 -13.39 -7.90
C GLN A 81 -16.60 -14.06 -8.97
N LYS A 82 -15.65 -13.34 -9.59
CA LYS A 82 -14.71 -13.92 -10.55
C LYS A 82 -13.93 -15.11 -9.99
N ALA A 83 -13.49 -15.00 -8.74
CA ALA A 83 -12.81 -16.12 -8.09
C ALA A 83 -13.76 -17.30 -7.80
N LYS A 84 -15.02 -17.05 -7.41
CA LYS A 84 -16.02 -18.09 -7.25
C LYS A 84 -16.33 -18.83 -8.56
N ASP A 85 -16.27 -18.12 -9.67
CA ASP A 85 -16.51 -18.65 -11.00
C ASP A 85 -15.27 -19.34 -11.61
N GLY A 86 -14.13 -19.29 -10.90
CA GLY A 86 -12.86 -19.89 -11.35
C GLY A 86 -12.18 -19.13 -12.49
N GLU A 87 -12.50 -17.85 -12.67
CA GLU A 87 -11.89 -17.01 -13.70
C GLU A 87 -10.50 -16.46 -13.31
N VAL A 88 -10.15 -16.52 -12.02
CA VAL A 88 -8.88 -16.04 -11.47
C VAL A 88 -8.35 -16.99 -10.41
N ASP A 89 -7.03 -17.02 -10.26
CA ASP A 89 -6.31 -17.87 -9.31
C ASP A 89 -6.21 -17.24 -7.92
N VAL A 90 -6.17 -15.90 -7.87
CA VAL A 90 -5.99 -15.14 -6.63
C VAL A 90 -6.78 -13.84 -6.66
N ILE A 91 -7.21 -13.38 -5.48
CA ILE A 91 -7.82 -12.06 -5.32
C ILE A 91 -7.00 -11.21 -4.35
N LEU A 92 -6.83 -9.93 -4.67
CA LEU A 92 -6.23 -8.92 -3.80
C LEU A 92 -7.27 -7.84 -3.54
N VAL A 93 -7.97 -7.95 -2.42
CA VAL A 93 -9.08 -7.09 -2.04
C VAL A 93 -8.94 -6.59 -0.61
N HIS A 94 -9.84 -5.75 -0.13
CA HIS A 94 -9.73 -5.08 1.16
C HIS A 94 -11.04 -5.08 1.97
N SER A 95 -11.78 -6.19 1.92
CA SER A 95 -13.00 -6.39 2.70
C SER A 95 -12.90 -7.67 3.54
N LYS A 96 -12.31 -7.54 4.73
CA LYS A 96 -12.02 -8.67 5.61
C LYS A 96 -13.20 -9.63 5.79
N ALA A 97 -14.40 -9.11 6.10
CA ALA A 97 -15.56 -9.96 6.31
C ALA A 97 -15.95 -10.78 5.08
N LYS A 98 -15.88 -10.17 3.88
CA LYS A 98 -16.18 -10.88 2.61
C LYS A 98 -15.09 -11.88 2.24
N GLU A 99 -13.83 -11.59 2.59
CA GLU A 99 -12.70 -12.49 2.38
C GLU A 99 -12.79 -13.71 3.30
N GLU A 100 -13.16 -13.51 4.56
CA GLU A 100 -13.40 -14.57 5.53
C GLU A 100 -14.57 -15.46 5.07
N GLU A 101 -15.70 -14.87 4.68
CA GLU A 101 -16.85 -15.60 4.13
C GLU A 101 -16.47 -16.43 2.87
N PHE A 102 -15.65 -15.87 1.99
CA PHE A 102 -15.17 -16.56 0.77
C PHE A 102 -14.39 -17.83 1.11
N VAL A 103 -13.48 -17.77 2.08
CA VAL A 103 -12.70 -18.93 2.55
C VAL A 103 -13.59 -19.91 3.31
N GLU A 104 -14.43 -19.44 4.25
CA GLU A 104 -15.35 -20.28 5.04
C GLU A 104 -16.35 -21.05 4.16
N SER A 105 -16.76 -20.44 3.04
CA SER A 105 -17.64 -21.08 2.06
C SER A 105 -16.92 -22.07 1.14
N GLY A 106 -15.61 -22.27 1.31
CA GLY A 106 -14.82 -23.26 0.58
C GLY A 106 -14.41 -22.83 -0.83
N TYR A 107 -14.58 -21.57 -1.21
CA TYR A 107 -14.11 -21.05 -2.50
C TYR A 107 -12.64 -20.63 -2.47
N GLY A 108 -12.11 -20.26 -1.31
CA GLY A 108 -10.71 -19.91 -1.10
C GLY A 108 -10.02 -20.93 -0.21
N VAL A 109 -8.73 -21.15 -0.45
CA VAL A 109 -7.90 -22.05 0.36
C VAL A 109 -7.46 -21.38 1.65
N GLU A 110 -6.98 -20.14 1.56
CA GLU A 110 -6.43 -19.39 2.70
C GLU A 110 -6.50 -17.88 2.44
N ARG A 111 -6.53 -17.12 3.52
CA ARG A 111 -6.50 -15.66 3.54
C ARG A 111 -5.21 -15.16 4.16
N PHE A 112 -4.47 -14.34 3.43
CA PHE A 112 -3.26 -13.68 3.91
C PHE A 112 -3.50 -12.20 4.13
N GLN A 113 -2.96 -11.67 5.22
CA GLN A 113 -2.94 -10.24 5.46
C GLN A 113 -1.67 -9.66 4.84
N VAL A 114 -1.82 -8.95 3.71
CA VAL A 114 -0.69 -8.42 2.93
C VAL A 114 -0.26 -7.05 3.42
N MET A 115 -1.23 -6.12 3.56
CA MET A 115 -0.99 -4.74 3.97
C MET A 115 -2.24 -4.14 4.63
N TYR A 116 -2.08 -2.99 5.25
CA TYR A 116 -3.19 -2.21 5.80
C TYR A 116 -2.97 -0.74 5.46
N ASN A 117 -4.05 0.01 5.54
CA ASN A 117 -4.04 1.46 5.48
C ASN A 117 -5.04 2.02 6.49
N ASP A 118 -4.86 3.28 6.85
CA ASP A 118 -5.73 3.97 7.78
C ASP A 118 -6.71 4.89 7.03
N PHE A 119 -7.91 5.04 7.60
CA PHE A 119 -8.83 6.08 7.21
C PHE A 119 -8.64 7.28 8.13
N VAL A 120 -8.57 8.46 7.55
CA VAL A 120 -8.36 9.70 8.28
C VAL A 120 -9.39 10.75 7.88
N ILE A 121 -9.73 11.64 8.80
CA ILE A 121 -10.42 12.88 8.50
C ILE A 121 -9.36 13.95 8.25
N VAL A 122 -9.51 14.69 7.17
CA VAL A 122 -8.67 15.84 6.87
C VAL A 122 -9.50 17.12 6.91
N GLY A 123 -8.92 18.20 7.38
CA GLY A 123 -9.55 19.50 7.47
C GLY A 123 -8.53 20.63 7.49
N PRO A 124 -8.98 21.88 7.55
CA PRO A 124 -8.09 23.03 7.69
C PRO A 124 -7.21 22.90 8.93
N LYS A 125 -5.95 23.30 8.82
CA LYS A 125 -4.98 23.23 9.93
C LYS A 125 -5.45 23.95 11.19
N ASP A 126 -6.13 25.07 11.00
CA ASP A 126 -6.65 25.90 12.07
C ASP A 126 -8.18 25.75 12.20
N GLY A 127 -8.70 24.59 11.80
CA GLY A 127 -10.12 24.26 11.90
C GLY A 127 -10.58 23.97 13.34
N PRO A 128 -11.89 23.85 13.55
CA PRO A 128 -12.46 23.67 14.89
C PRO A 128 -12.10 22.31 15.52
N ILE A 129 -11.79 21.30 14.70
CA ILE A 129 -11.43 19.96 15.19
C ILE A 129 -9.92 19.89 15.38
N ALA A 130 -9.48 19.71 16.62
CA ALA A 130 -8.09 19.49 16.93
C ALA A 130 -7.63 18.10 16.45
N LYS A 131 -6.33 17.94 16.16
CA LYS A 131 -5.76 16.63 15.85
C LYS A 131 -6.02 15.67 17.01
N THR A 132 -6.68 14.56 16.72
CA THR A 132 -7.05 13.53 17.70
C THR A 132 -6.97 12.14 17.08
N ASP A 133 -6.73 11.12 17.91
CA ASP A 133 -6.82 9.72 17.55
C ASP A 133 -8.24 9.17 17.85
N ASP A 134 -9.11 9.96 18.48
CA ASP A 134 -10.50 9.60 18.74
C ASP A 134 -11.39 10.05 17.59
N ILE A 135 -11.56 9.16 16.61
CA ILE A 135 -12.39 9.38 15.45
C ILE A 135 -13.88 9.59 15.83
N ASN A 136 -14.33 8.91 16.87
CA ASN A 136 -15.72 9.01 17.31
C ASN A 136 -16.01 10.40 17.89
N ALA A 137 -15.08 10.94 18.67
CA ALA A 137 -15.21 12.32 19.18
C ALA A 137 -15.23 13.34 18.04
N ALA A 138 -14.38 13.17 17.02
CA ALA A 138 -14.36 14.06 15.86
C ALA A 138 -15.69 14.02 15.08
N PHE A 139 -16.23 12.84 14.82
CA PHE A 139 -17.54 12.70 14.15
C PHE A 139 -18.68 13.31 14.96
N LYS A 140 -18.69 13.12 16.29
CA LYS A 140 -19.68 13.76 17.17
C LYS A 140 -19.59 15.28 17.11
N GLN A 141 -18.36 15.82 17.18
CA GLN A 141 -18.14 17.27 17.10
C GLN A 141 -18.62 17.84 15.77
N ILE A 142 -18.41 17.14 14.64
CA ILE A 142 -18.92 17.56 13.33
C ILE A 142 -20.43 17.73 13.36
N MET A 143 -21.16 16.81 13.97
CA MET A 143 -22.61 16.89 14.07
C MET A 143 -23.09 17.93 15.09
N ASP A 144 -22.51 17.95 16.29
CA ASP A 144 -22.93 18.84 17.38
C ASP A 144 -22.70 20.32 17.02
N GLU A 145 -21.61 20.62 16.32
CA GLU A 145 -21.27 21.97 15.89
C GLU A 145 -21.73 22.30 14.47
N GLN A 146 -22.42 21.35 13.81
CA GLN A 146 -22.91 21.48 12.42
C GLN A 146 -21.80 21.91 11.44
N LEU A 147 -20.63 21.28 11.58
CA LEU A 147 -19.49 21.56 10.70
C LEU A 147 -19.76 20.95 9.30
N THR A 148 -19.17 21.58 8.28
CA THR A 148 -19.23 21.02 6.93
C THR A 148 -18.42 19.71 6.87
N PHE A 149 -19.10 18.65 6.47
CA PHE A 149 -18.50 17.35 6.20
C PHE A 149 -18.68 16.97 4.74
N VAL A 150 -17.59 16.62 4.09
CA VAL A 150 -17.62 16.19 2.68
C VAL A 150 -17.43 14.69 2.63
N SER A 151 -18.51 14.00 2.30
CA SER A 151 -18.54 12.55 2.07
C SER A 151 -18.25 12.23 0.61
N ARG A 152 -17.74 11.07 0.35
CA ARG A 152 -17.63 10.56 -1.02
C ARG A 152 -18.99 10.20 -1.63
N GLY A 153 -19.94 9.74 -0.84
CA GLY A 153 -21.32 9.44 -1.26
C GLY A 153 -21.46 8.35 -2.36
N ASP A 154 -20.41 7.58 -2.64
CA ASP A 154 -20.27 6.73 -3.83
C ASP A 154 -20.29 5.21 -3.55
N ASN A 155 -20.65 4.80 -2.33
CA ASN A 155 -20.59 3.41 -1.87
C ASN A 155 -19.19 2.76 -1.92
N SER A 156 -18.14 3.56 -2.03
CA SER A 156 -16.74 3.09 -1.92
C SER A 156 -16.42 2.57 -0.51
N GLY A 157 -15.25 1.95 -0.36
CA GLY A 157 -14.75 1.55 0.96
C GLY A 157 -14.64 2.72 1.94
N THR A 158 -14.32 3.91 1.47
CA THR A 158 -14.26 5.14 2.28
C THR A 158 -15.65 5.54 2.75
N HIS A 159 -16.63 5.57 1.85
CA HIS A 159 -18.02 5.88 2.18
C HIS A 159 -18.61 4.84 3.15
N ASN A 160 -18.40 3.55 2.89
CA ASN A 160 -18.85 2.49 3.80
C ASN A 160 -18.20 2.57 5.19
N LYS A 161 -16.94 3.01 5.27
CA LYS A 161 -16.27 3.23 6.56
C LYS A 161 -16.87 4.40 7.31
N GLU A 162 -17.16 5.48 6.62
CA GLU A 162 -17.82 6.67 7.16
C GLU A 162 -19.21 6.32 7.73
N THR A 163 -20.07 5.72 6.90
CA THR A 163 -21.45 5.35 7.30
C THR A 163 -21.46 4.40 8.48
N GLY A 164 -20.54 3.42 8.52
CA GLY A 164 -20.37 2.53 9.66
C GLY A 164 -19.94 3.25 10.96
N ILE A 165 -19.26 4.40 10.88
CA ILE A 165 -18.97 5.21 12.07
C ILE A 165 -20.20 5.96 12.54
N TRP A 166 -20.97 6.59 11.62
CA TRP A 166 -22.24 7.24 11.94
C TRP A 166 -23.20 6.28 12.62
N GLU A 167 -23.40 5.09 12.06
CA GLU A 167 -24.25 4.04 12.62
C GLU A 167 -23.80 3.63 14.02
N LYS A 168 -22.50 3.39 14.21
CA LYS A 168 -21.93 3.01 15.52
C LYS A 168 -22.15 4.08 16.59
N LEU A 169 -22.20 5.34 16.20
CA LEU A 169 -22.50 6.48 17.08
C LEU A 169 -23.98 6.68 17.32
N GLY A 170 -24.85 5.93 16.63
CA GLY A 170 -26.29 6.08 16.67
C GLY A 170 -26.79 7.35 15.97
N ILE A 171 -25.98 7.95 15.10
CA ILE A 171 -26.31 9.12 14.31
C ILE A 171 -26.84 8.63 12.96
N THR A 172 -28.15 8.52 12.83
CA THR A 172 -28.79 7.97 11.62
C THR A 172 -29.32 9.04 10.67
N ASP A 173 -29.31 10.29 11.10
CA ASP A 173 -29.84 11.45 10.37
C ASP A 173 -28.74 12.39 9.85
N TYR A 174 -27.50 11.89 9.76
CA TYR A 174 -26.35 12.69 9.33
C TYR A 174 -26.55 13.32 7.94
N GLU A 175 -27.26 12.65 7.02
CA GLU A 175 -27.60 13.19 5.70
C GLU A 175 -28.58 14.35 5.75
N SER A 176 -29.36 14.49 6.84
CA SER A 176 -30.25 15.62 7.05
C SER A 176 -29.54 16.91 7.49
N ASN A 177 -28.29 16.81 7.87
CA ASN A 177 -27.45 17.96 8.19
C ASN A 177 -27.20 18.77 6.91
N PRO A 178 -27.59 20.05 6.84
CA PRO A 178 -27.41 20.89 5.64
C PRO A 178 -25.94 21.10 5.25
N ASN A 179 -25.04 20.81 6.17
CA ASN A 179 -23.58 20.89 5.95
C ASN A 179 -22.94 19.53 5.62
N TYR A 180 -23.73 18.48 5.45
CA TYR A 180 -23.26 17.20 4.90
C TYR A 180 -23.35 17.25 3.36
N VAL A 181 -22.23 17.12 2.70
CA VAL A 181 -22.09 17.29 1.25
C VAL A 181 -21.51 16.01 0.66
N SER A 182 -22.18 15.44 -0.34
CA SER A 182 -21.60 14.34 -1.16
C SER A 182 -20.83 14.93 -2.33
N ALA A 183 -19.61 14.41 -2.59
CA ALA A 183 -18.69 14.89 -3.63
C ALA A 183 -18.47 13.83 -4.72
#